data_c3f23245c47ed3c308b7a03bc7f1e8f1
#
_entry.id   c3f23245c47ed3c308b7a03bc7f1e8f1
#
_cell.length_a   1.000
_cell.length_b   1.000
_cell.length_c   1.000
_cell.angle_alpha   90.00
_cell.angle_beta   90.00
_cell.angle_gamma   90.00
#
_symmetry.space_group_name_H-M   'P 1'
#
loop_
_entity.id
_entity.type
_entity.pdbx_description
1 polymer ?
#
loop_
_entity_poly.entity_id
_entity_poly.type
_entity_poly.pdbx_seq_one_letter_code
_entity_poly.pdbx_strand_id
1 'polypeptide(L)'
;MTILSGEVWNGDSFEDGYVVLEDGIVTEVVFGECQYRPDITGCILPGIIDGHTHVGDAGLKLDGRYGLEELVAPPDGLKHRYLRETPKEKIATDMKEYISRLISNGISRFIDFREGGIEGSRMLREACPSAVILGRPISPEYDANEMETLLQIADGIGIPSINDMPHGYIDNIADIVRRKKKKLAIHVSERIREDIDYVMSLEPDFIVHMVKADESDMRRCADKGVPIVVCTSSNQYFGATPPIKRMIDNGVEVSLGTDNAMLSPSADIFEEFSAFWSVLSSQGGSRNDAFRSLVAHGCNLLYGSSLIEAQTGRRADLIVFPADSDSVLKGECPKPIRYGP
;
A
#
# COMPACT_ATOMS: atom_id res chain seq x y z
N MET A 1 2.93 8.34 -31.16
CA MET A 1 1.53 8.34 -30.72
C MET A 1 1.16 6.89 -30.41
N THR A 2 0.57 6.63 -29.25
CA THR A 2 0.07 5.30 -28.83
C THR A 2 -1.38 5.46 -28.41
N ILE A 3 -2.26 4.57 -28.87
CA ILE A 3 -3.69 4.61 -28.60
C ILE A 3 -4.08 3.38 -27.80
N LEU A 4 -4.59 3.61 -26.60
CA LEU A 4 -5.11 2.61 -25.69
C LEU A 4 -6.63 2.69 -25.68
N SER A 5 -7.35 1.60 -25.87
CA SER A 5 -8.81 1.59 -25.93
C SER A 5 -9.40 0.45 -25.11
N GLY A 6 -10.64 0.58 -24.68
CA GLY A 6 -11.39 -0.44 -23.95
C GLY A 6 -12.05 0.09 -22.69
N GLU A 7 -12.00 -0.67 -21.61
CA GLU A 7 -12.57 -0.28 -20.31
C GLU A 7 -11.62 0.68 -19.58
N VAL A 8 -11.95 1.97 -19.56
CA VAL A 8 -11.15 3.03 -18.92
C VAL A 8 -11.73 3.35 -17.55
N TRP A 9 -10.87 3.38 -16.52
CA TRP A 9 -11.26 3.78 -15.18
C TRP A 9 -11.57 5.29 -15.11
N ASN A 10 -12.78 5.65 -14.71
CA ASN A 10 -13.25 7.04 -14.62
C ASN A 10 -13.15 7.65 -13.21
N GLY A 11 -12.55 6.91 -12.26
CA GLY A 11 -12.43 7.30 -10.85
C GLY A 11 -13.39 6.56 -9.93
N ASP A 12 -14.44 5.94 -10.47
CA ASP A 12 -15.48 5.24 -9.74
C ASP A 12 -15.83 3.85 -10.31
N SER A 13 -15.81 3.76 -11.62
CA SER A 13 -16.17 2.55 -12.38
C SER A 13 -15.42 2.52 -13.71
N PHE A 14 -15.68 1.50 -14.51
CA PHE A 14 -15.18 1.41 -15.88
C PHE A 14 -16.22 1.91 -16.86
N GLU A 15 -15.75 2.66 -17.85
CA GLU A 15 -16.51 3.06 -19.02
C GLU A 15 -15.71 2.76 -20.29
N ASP A 16 -16.41 2.42 -21.38
CA ASP A 16 -15.76 2.28 -22.68
C ASP A 16 -15.14 3.62 -23.09
N GLY A 17 -13.91 3.57 -23.57
CA GLY A 17 -13.18 4.78 -23.91
C GLY A 17 -11.80 4.53 -24.50
N TYR A 18 -11.03 5.61 -24.61
CA TYR A 18 -9.65 5.52 -25.07
C TYR A 18 -8.77 6.63 -24.47
N VAL A 19 -7.47 6.35 -24.47
CA VAL A 19 -6.42 7.27 -24.04
C VAL A 19 -5.38 7.38 -25.16
N VAL A 20 -5.00 8.61 -25.49
CA VAL A 20 -3.94 8.90 -26.47
C VAL A 20 -2.68 9.34 -25.75
N LEU A 21 -1.56 8.72 -26.10
CA LEU A 21 -0.24 9.07 -25.59
C LEU A 21 0.64 9.59 -26.73
N GLU A 22 1.26 10.76 -26.55
CA GLU A 22 2.28 11.29 -27.44
C GLU A 22 3.58 11.48 -26.64
N ASP A 23 4.66 10.81 -27.07
CA ASP A 23 5.96 10.84 -26.39
C ASP A 23 5.88 10.54 -24.88
N GLY A 24 4.95 9.64 -24.50
CA GLY A 24 4.70 9.24 -23.14
C GLY A 24 3.89 10.26 -22.30
N ILE A 25 3.31 11.27 -22.95
CA ILE A 25 2.42 12.25 -22.32
C ILE A 25 0.98 11.88 -22.68
N VAL A 26 0.05 11.92 -21.71
CA VAL A 26 -1.37 11.77 -21.95
C VAL A 26 -1.87 13.05 -22.64
N THR A 27 -2.29 12.93 -23.89
CA THR A 27 -2.80 14.08 -24.67
C THR A 27 -4.31 14.11 -24.73
N GLU A 28 -4.96 12.95 -24.65
CA GLU A 28 -6.40 12.85 -24.74
C GLU A 28 -6.91 11.68 -23.88
N VAL A 29 -8.03 11.89 -23.19
CA VAL A 29 -8.82 10.86 -22.51
C VAL A 29 -10.27 11.07 -22.89
N VAL A 30 -10.90 10.08 -23.51
CA VAL A 30 -12.27 10.17 -24.00
C VAL A 30 -13.07 8.95 -23.60
N PHE A 31 -14.24 9.18 -23.03
CA PHE A 31 -15.23 8.14 -22.79
C PHE A 31 -16.18 8.06 -23.98
N GLY A 32 -16.33 6.86 -24.55
CA GLY A 32 -17.11 6.58 -25.72
C GLY A 32 -16.34 5.82 -26.80
N GLU A 33 -16.89 5.79 -28.02
CA GLU A 33 -16.34 5.03 -29.14
C GLU A 33 -14.97 5.56 -29.58
N CYS A 34 -13.97 4.66 -29.69
CA CYS A 34 -12.63 5.00 -30.13
C CYS A 34 -12.62 5.36 -31.64
N GLN A 35 -12.19 6.59 -31.95
CA GLN A 35 -12.11 7.11 -33.32
C GLN A 35 -10.87 6.67 -34.07
N TYR A 36 -9.96 5.98 -33.43
CA TYR A 36 -8.65 5.57 -33.94
C TYR A 36 -8.56 4.03 -34.02
N ARG A 37 -7.56 3.56 -34.75
CA ARG A 37 -7.16 2.16 -34.66
C ARG A 37 -6.31 2.01 -33.38
N PRO A 38 -6.76 1.28 -32.37
CA PRO A 38 -5.99 1.15 -31.13
C PRO A 38 -4.75 0.27 -31.32
N ASP A 39 -3.69 0.62 -30.60
CA ASP A 39 -2.48 -0.20 -30.49
C ASP A 39 -2.69 -1.32 -29.48
N ILE A 40 -3.45 -1.05 -28.39
CA ILE A 40 -3.80 -2.01 -27.35
C ILE A 40 -5.26 -1.80 -26.97
N THR A 41 -5.96 -2.92 -26.80
CA THR A 41 -7.35 -2.93 -26.29
C THR A 41 -7.38 -3.72 -24.97
N GLY A 42 -8.08 -3.19 -23.95
CA GLY A 42 -8.25 -3.87 -22.68
C GLY A 42 -8.67 -2.95 -21.53
N CYS A 43 -8.33 -3.35 -20.32
CA CYS A 43 -8.62 -2.60 -19.10
C CYS A 43 -7.50 -1.59 -18.81
N ILE A 44 -7.86 -0.30 -18.67
CA ILE A 44 -6.93 0.82 -18.51
C ILE A 44 -7.15 1.43 -17.13
N LEU A 45 -6.09 1.39 -16.31
CA LEU A 45 -6.06 1.89 -14.93
C LEU A 45 -4.99 2.98 -14.79
N PRO A 46 -5.15 3.92 -13.85
CA PRO A 46 -4.02 4.74 -13.41
C PRO A 46 -2.98 3.88 -12.68
N GLY A 47 -1.81 4.43 -12.45
CA GLY A 47 -0.75 3.75 -11.69
C GLY A 47 -1.20 3.34 -10.29
N ILE A 48 -0.89 2.12 -9.90
CA ILE A 48 -1.33 1.52 -8.62
C ILE A 48 -0.38 1.90 -7.50
N ILE A 49 -0.96 2.18 -6.33
CA ILE A 49 -0.24 2.43 -5.08
C ILE A 49 -0.35 1.18 -4.20
N ASP A 50 0.79 0.64 -3.79
CA ASP A 50 0.84 -0.33 -2.69
C ASP A 50 0.87 0.44 -1.37
N GLY A 51 -0.22 0.37 -0.61
CA GLY A 51 -0.46 1.20 0.57
C GLY A 51 0.36 0.80 1.79
N HIS A 52 0.94 -0.40 1.79
CA HIS A 52 1.72 -0.90 2.93
C HIS A 52 2.67 -2.02 2.52
N THR A 53 3.96 -1.80 2.72
CA THR A 53 5.01 -2.77 2.47
C THR A 53 6.06 -2.79 3.58
N HIS A 54 6.84 -3.90 3.61
CA HIS A 54 8.08 -4.04 4.38
C HIS A 54 9.16 -4.62 3.46
N VAL A 55 9.67 -3.82 2.53
CA VAL A 55 10.64 -4.33 1.52
C VAL A 55 11.99 -4.76 2.09
N GLY A 56 12.25 -4.44 3.35
CA GLY A 56 13.51 -4.80 4.02
C GLY A 56 13.68 -6.29 4.28
N ASP A 57 12.60 -7.04 4.37
CA ASP A 57 12.62 -8.47 4.63
C ASP A 57 12.57 -9.33 3.36
N ALA A 58 12.68 -8.72 2.17
CA ALA A 58 12.56 -9.38 0.87
C ALA A 58 13.53 -10.56 0.66
N GLY A 59 14.68 -10.57 1.32
CA GLY A 59 15.64 -11.66 1.24
C GLY A 59 15.43 -12.77 2.27
N LEU A 60 14.48 -12.61 3.21
CA LEU A 60 14.16 -13.62 4.21
C LEU A 60 13.34 -14.75 3.57
N LYS A 61 13.91 -15.94 3.55
CA LYS A 61 13.21 -17.14 3.05
C LYS A 61 12.67 -17.94 4.22
N LEU A 62 11.40 -18.21 4.19
CA LEU A 62 10.74 -19.02 5.20
C LEU A 62 10.90 -20.51 4.87
N ASP A 63 11.29 -21.31 5.83
CA ASP A 63 11.44 -22.75 5.73
C ASP A 63 10.25 -23.53 6.32
N GLY A 64 9.23 -22.79 6.80
CA GLY A 64 8.01 -23.33 7.39
C GLY A 64 6.93 -22.29 7.57
N ARG A 65 5.89 -22.65 8.30
CA ARG A 65 4.82 -21.75 8.70
C ARG A 65 5.07 -21.26 10.12
N TYR A 66 5.01 -19.98 10.33
CA TYR A 66 5.28 -19.29 11.58
C TYR A 66 4.02 -18.60 12.09
N GLY A 67 3.89 -18.47 13.41
CA GLY A 67 2.92 -17.60 14.04
C GLY A 67 3.30 -16.12 13.87
N LEU A 68 2.33 -15.22 14.03
CA LEU A 68 2.55 -13.77 13.85
C LEU A 68 3.66 -13.26 14.79
N GLU A 69 3.58 -13.56 16.07
CA GLU A 69 4.57 -13.10 17.04
C GLU A 69 5.97 -13.66 16.78
N GLU A 70 6.05 -14.93 16.41
CA GLU A 70 7.31 -15.60 16.10
C GLU A 70 7.98 -15.00 14.84
N LEU A 71 7.17 -14.59 13.86
CA LEU A 71 7.67 -14.09 12.59
C LEU A 71 7.98 -12.58 12.62
N VAL A 72 7.04 -11.75 13.07
CA VAL A 72 7.11 -10.29 12.85
C VAL A 72 7.11 -9.43 14.11
N ALA A 73 6.82 -9.97 15.31
CA ALA A 73 6.75 -9.13 16.49
C ALA A 73 8.13 -8.59 16.92
N PRO A 74 8.27 -7.29 17.17
CA PRO A 74 9.51 -6.74 17.72
C PRO A 74 9.69 -7.17 19.20
N PRO A 75 10.94 -7.28 19.72
CA PRO A 75 12.20 -7.08 19.00
C PRO A 75 12.77 -8.37 18.41
N ASP A 76 12.23 -9.55 18.68
CA ASP A 76 12.89 -10.85 18.51
C ASP A 76 12.24 -11.78 17.49
N GLY A 77 11.17 -11.34 16.81
CA GLY A 77 10.61 -12.08 15.69
C GLY A 77 11.67 -12.35 14.61
N LEU A 78 11.50 -13.43 13.86
CA LEU A 78 12.45 -13.89 12.83
C LEU A 78 12.85 -12.75 11.85
N LYS A 79 11.90 -11.92 11.44
CA LYS A 79 12.11 -10.71 10.63
C LYS A 79 13.14 -9.77 11.27
N HIS A 80 12.98 -9.46 12.56
CA HIS A 80 13.86 -8.52 13.25
C HIS A 80 15.27 -9.11 13.47
N ARG A 81 15.38 -10.41 13.72
CA ARG A 81 16.67 -11.10 13.75
C ARG A 81 17.37 -11.04 12.41
N TYR A 82 16.64 -11.37 11.32
CA TYR A 82 17.15 -11.26 9.95
C TYR A 82 17.70 -9.87 9.64
N LEU A 83 16.94 -8.82 9.96
CA LEU A 83 17.35 -7.43 9.71
C LEU A 83 18.59 -6.99 10.52
N ARG A 84 18.80 -7.55 11.70
CA ARG A 84 19.98 -7.27 12.55
C ARG A 84 21.22 -8.07 12.11
N GLU A 85 21.05 -9.33 11.75
CA GLU A 85 22.13 -10.28 11.53
C GLU A 85 22.62 -10.35 10.08
N THR A 86 21.77 -9.97 9.14
CA THR A 86 22.12 -10.00 7.71
C THR A 86 22.99 -8.81 7.34
N PRO A 87 24.08 -9.00 6.53
CA PRO A 87 24.88 -7.90 6.03
C PRO A 87 24.03 -6.86 5.29
N LYS A 88 24.28 -5.58 5.54
CA LYS A 88 23.51 -4.45 5.00
C LYS A 88 23.48 -4.42 3.47
N GLU A 89 24.61 -4.75 2.84
CA GLU A 89 24.76 -4.82 1.39
C GLU A 89 23.85 -5.89 0.78
N LYS A 90 23.65 -7.01 1.51
CA LYS A 90 22.72 -8.05 1.06
C LYS A 90 21.28 -7.58 1.18
N ILE A 91 20.89 -7.00 2.32
CA ILE A 91 19.54 -6.42 2.48
C ILE A 91 19.26 -5.39 1.39
N ALA A 92 20.23 -4.50 1.10
CA ALA A 92 20.08 -3.48 0.07
C ALA A 92 19.92 -4.08 -1.34
N THR A 93 20.64 -5.17 -1.63
CA THR A 93 20.54 -5.88 -2.91
C THR A 93 19.17 -6.55 -3.06
N ASP A 94 18.77 -7.34 -2.07
CA ASP A 94 17.47 -8.05 -2.07
C ASP A 94 16.31 -7.05 -2.18
N MET A 95 16.40 -5.93 -1.48
CA MET A 95 15.45 -4.83 -1.52
C MET A 95 15.32 -4.22 -2.93
N LYS A 96 16.45 -3.91 -3.58
CA LYS A 96 16.44 -3.36 -4.96
C LYS A 96 15.82 -4.33 -5.95
N GLU A 97 16.14 -5.62 -5.85
CA GLU A 97 15.55 -6.65 -6.71
C GLU A 97 14.06 -6.78 -6.50
N TYR A 98 13.60 -6.75 -5.25
CA TYR A 98 12.17 -6.80 -4.92
C TYR A 98 11.42 -5.57 -5.46
N ILE A 99 11.95 -4.37 -5.22
CA ILE A 99 11.39 -3.10 -5.74
C ILE A 99 11.31 -3.10 -7.27
N SER A 100 12.34 -3.61 -7.95
CA SER A 100 12.31 -3.74 -9.41
C SER A 100 11.15 -4.63 -9.88
N ARG A 101 10.87 -5.74 -9.15
CA ARG A 101 9.71 -6.59 -9.45
C ARG A 101 8.37 -5.89 -9.14
N LEU A 102 8.25 -5.18 -8.01
CA LEU A 102 7.05 -4.38 -7.70
C LEU A 102 6.71 -3.44 -8.87
N ILE A 103 7.70 -2.67 -9.30
CA ILE A 103 7.53 -1.70 -10.40
C ILE A 103 7.17 -2.41 -11.71
N SER A 104 7.87 -3.52 -12.04
CA SER A 104 7.59 -4.27 -13.28
C SER A 104 6.22 -4.95 -13.29
N ASN A 105 5.66 -5.24 -12.12
CA ASN A 105 4.33 -5.80 -11.95
C ASN A 105 3.22 -4.74 -11.85
N GLY A 106 3.52 -3.45 -12.12
CA GLY A 106 2.51 -2.40 -12.27
C GLY A 106 2.35 -1.45 -11.08
N ILE A 107 3.16 -1.59 -10.03
CA ILE A 107 3.17 -0.62 -8.92
C ILE A 107 3.85 0.66 -9.38
N SER A 108 3.17 1.79 -9.25
CA SER A 108 3.72 3.12 -9.52
C SER A 108 4.44 3.70 -8.32
N ARG A 109 3.86 3.52 -7.15
CA ARG A 109 4.43 3.91 -5.88
C ARG A 109 4.05 2.93 -4.78
N PHE A 110 4.86 2.90 -3.72
CA PHE A 110 4.56 2.11 -2.53
C PHE A 110 4.90 2.90 -1.26
N ILE A 111 4.25 2.55 -0.16
CA ILE A 111 4.49 3.10 1.17
C ILE A 111 5.13 2.00 2.00
N ASP A 112 6.36 2.22 2.45
CA ASP A 112 7.13 1.23 3.21
C ASP A 112 7.25 1.63 4.69
N PHE A 113 6.85 0.72 5.57
CA PHE A 113 7.08 0.84 7.01
C PHE A 113 8.48 0.33 7.33
N ARG A 114 9.42 1.25 7.31
CA ARG A 114 10.83 0.92 7.25
C ARG A 114 11.46 0.78 8.63
N GLU A 115 11.81 -0.46 8.96
CA GLU A 115 12.59 -0.80 10.14
C GLU A 115 14.06 -0.36 10.01
N GLY A 116 14.78 -0.36 11.15
CA GLY A 116 16.22 -0.06 11.21
C GLY A 116 16.55 1.42 11.32
N GLY A 117 15.59 2.25 11.73
CA GLY A 117 15.80 3.65 12.07
C GLY A 117 16.34 4.47 10.89
N ILE A 118 17.28 5.35 11.22
CA ILE A 118 17.94 6.26 10.28
C ILE A 118 18.65 5.48 9.16
N GLU A 119 19.36 4.41 9.51
CA GLU A 119 20.14 3.62 8.56
C GLU A 119 19.22 2.85 7.59
N GLY A 120 18.18 2.18 8.11
CA GLY A 120 17.20 1.49 7.28
C GLY A 120 16.48 2.43 6.32
N SER A 121 16.07 3.61 6.79
CA SER A 121 15.41 4.62 5.95
C SER A 121 16.33 5.18 4.87
N ARG A 122 17.62 5.40 5.20
CA ARG A 122 18.62 5.84 4.22
C ARG A 122 18.85 4.79 3.13
N MET A 123 18.98 3.52 3.52
CA MET A 123 19.15 2.39 2.60
C MET A 123 18.00 2.32 1.59
N LEU A 124 16.74 2.47 2.05
CA LEU A 124 15.60 2.47 1.13
C LEU A 124 15.57 3.72 0.26
N ARG A 125 15.88 4.90 0.78
CA ARG A 125 15.94 6.14 0.00
C ARG A 125 16.97 6.07 -1.12
N GLU A 126 18.12 5.41 -0.86
CA GLU A 126 19.17 5.15 -1.87
C GLU A 126 18.73 4.09 -2.89
N ALA A 127 18.00 3.05 -2.46
CA ALA A 127 17.48 2.01 -3.32
C ALA A 127 16.36 2.50 -4.25
N CYS A 128 15.46 3.34 -3.74
CA CYS A 128 14.31 3.89 -4.46
C CYS A 128 14.00 5.32 -3.98
N PRO A 129 14.50 6.36 -4.70
CA PRO A 129 14.26 7.74 -4.31
C PRO A 129 12.78 8.15 -4.28
N SER A 130 11.92 7.45 -5.02
CA SER A 130 10.48 7.73 -5.11
C SER A 130 9.63 6.97 -4.09
N ALA A 131 10.21 6.06 -3.30
CA ALA A 131 9.49 5.36 -2.23
C ALA A 131 8.97 6.35 -1.18
N VAL A 132 7.76 6.11 -0.68
CA VAL A 132 7.24 6.80 0.50
C VAL A 132 7.66 6.02 1.74
N ILE A 133 8.52 6.61 2.55
CA ILE A 133 9.18 5.94 3.66
C ILE A 133 8.54 6.39 4.98
N LEU A 134 7.92 5.47 5.69
CA LEU A 134 7.50 5.64 7.07
C LEU A 134 8.51 4.94 7.97
N GLY A 135 9.47 5.72 8.47
CA GLY A 135 10.57 5.19 9.26
C GLY A 135 10.11 4.76 10.65
N ARG A 136 10.77 3.76 11.24
CA ARG A 136 10.56 3.34 12.62
C ARG A 136 11.79 3.68 13.46
N PRO A 137 11.68 4.51 14.51
CA PRO A 137 12.79 4.76 15.42
C PRO A 137 13.22 3.47 16.13
N ILE A 138 14.49 3.39 16.54
CA ILE A 138 15.05 2.20 17.18
C ILE A 138 15.47 2.43 18.64
N SER A 139 15.53 3.69 19.07
CA SER A 139 15.85 4.00 20.48
C SER A 139 14.76 3.44 21.40
N PRO A 140 15.14 2.81 22.54
CA PRO A 140 14.15 2.23 23.46
C PRO A 140 13.32 3.28 24.19
N GLU A 141 13.84 4.51 24.27
CA GLU A 141 13.15 5.69 24.79
C GLU A 141 13.11 6.77 23.71
N TYR A 142 12.17 7.70 23.84
CA TYR A 142 12.05 8.81 22.89
C TYR A 142 13.31 9.65 22.83
N ASP A 143 13.96 9.68 21.67
CA ASP A 143 15.12 10.52 21.37
C ASP A 143 14.76 11.55 20.28
N ALA A 144 14.72 12.82 20.67
CA ALA A 144 14.39 13.93 19.79
C ALA A 144 15.41 14.09 18.64
N ASN A 145 16.69 13.77 18.85
CA ASN A 145 17.73 13.88 17.83
C ASN A 145 17.59 12.75 16.79
N GLU A 146 17.27 11.52 17.24
CA GLU A 146 16.94 10.43 16.32
C GLU A 146 15.74 10.81 15.46
N MET A 147 14.65 11.29 16.08
CA MET A 147 13.43 11.68 15.38
C MET A 147 13.66 12.82 14.38
N GLU A 148 14.41 13.86 14.76
CA GLU A 148 14.79 14.96 13.85
C GLU A 148 15.55 14.46 12.62
N THR A 149 16.53 13.58 12.83
CA THR A 149 17.37 13.02 11.76
C THR A 149 16.58 12.07 10.87
N LEU A 150 15.77 11.20 11.49
CA LEU A 150 14.92 10.23 10.75
C LEU A 150 13.93 10.96 9.84
N LEU A 151 13.27 12.01 10.33
CA LEU A 151 12.29 12.79 9.56
C LEU A 151 12.91 13.70 8.48
N GLN A 152 14.24 13.86 8.43
CA GLN A 152 14.93 14.47 7.28
C GLN A 152 15.02 13.51 6.09
N ILE A 153 15.02 12.19 6.34
CA ILE A 153 15.17 11.15 5.33
C ILE A 153 13.80 10.54 4.97
N ALA A 154 13.00 10.25 6.00
CA ALA A 154 11.69 9.64 5.88
C ALA A 154 10.59 10.66 5.60
N ASP A 155 9.52 10.21 4.96
CA ASP A 155 8.31 11.00 4.69
C ASP A 155 7.33 11.02 5.86
N GLY A 156 7.59 10.15 6.86
CA GLY A 156 6.78 10.04 8.07
C GLY A 156 7.28 8.94 9.00
N ILE A 157 6.43 8.55 9.93
CA ILE A 157 6.68 7.48 10.89
C ILE A 157 5.61 6.41 10.79
N GLY A 158 6.05 5.13 10.81
CA GLY A 158 5.19 3.95 10.89
C GLY A 158 5.29 3.30 12.27
N ILE A 159 4.21 3.33 13.03
CA ILE A 159 4.14 2.72 14.38
C ILE A 159 3.73 1.25 14.25
N PRO A 160 4.42 0.30 14.94
CA PRO A 160 4.11 -1.13 14.84
C PRO A 160 2.77 -1.49 15.48
N SER A 161 2.46 -0.94 16.65
CA SER A 161 1.21 -1.10 17.40
C SER A 161 1.27 -0.15 18.60
N ILE A 162 0.13 0.34 19.07
CA ILE A 162 0.09 1.14 20.28
C ILE A 162 0.45 0.35 21.55
N ASN A 163 0.45 -0.99 21.45
CA ASN A 163 0.83 -1.88 22.54
C ASN A 163 2.32 -2.27 22.53
N ASP A 164 3.04 -1.96 21.45
CA ASP A 164 4.46 -2.32 21.32
C ASP A 164 5.41 -1.21 21.81
N MET A 165 4.87 -0.03 22.17
CA MET A 165 5.63 1.11 22.63
C MET A 165 4.91 1.82 23.79
N PRO A 166 5.63 2.49 24.72
CA PRO A 166 5.01 3.31 25.76
C PRO A 166 4.17 4.46 25.14
N HIS A 167 2.96 4.72 25.65
CA HIS A 167 2.07 5.76 25.12
C HIS A 167 2.76 7.15 25.05
N GLY A 168 3.49 7.53 26.11
CA GLY A 168 4.22 8.81 26.08
C GLY A 168 5.29 8.92 24.99
N TYR A 169 5.84 7.78 24.53
CA TYR A 169 6.72 7.75 23.37
C TYR A 169 5.92 8.02 22.10
N ILE A 170 4.78 7.32 21.95
CA ILE A 170 3.88 7.46 20.80
C ILE A 170 3.33 8.88 20.69
N ASP A 171 2.92 9.50 21.80
CA ASP A 171 2.45 10.88 21.87
C ASP A 171 3.52 11.86 21.36
N ASN A 172 4.77 11.69 21.79
CA ASN A 172 5.89 12.51 21.32
C ASN A 172 6.16 12.32 19.82
N ILE A 173 6.03 11.08 19.30
CA ILE A 173 6.12 10.83 17.85
C ILE A 173 5.02 11.58 17.11
N ALA A 174 3.75 11.45 17.53
CA ALA A 174 2.63 12.12 16.90
C ALA A 174 2.81 13.64 16.88
N ASP A 175 3.29 14.21 17.98
CA ASP A 175 3.53 15.66 18.10
C ASP A 175 4.64 16.16 17.16
N ILE A 176 5.76 15.45 17.04
CA ILE A 176 6.84 15.90 16.15
C ILE A 176 6.47 15.71 14.69
N VAL A 177 5.78 14.60 14.33
CA VAL A 177 5.29 14.32 12.97
C VAL A 177 4.32 15.43 12.53
N ARG A 178 3.35 15.77 13.37
CA ARG A 178 2.37 16.85 13.13
C ARG A 178 3.07 18.21 12.94
N ARG A 179 4.01 18.58 13.85
CA ARG A 179 4.78 19.84 13.75
C ARG A 179 5.58 19.94 12.44
N LYS A 180 6.11 18.81 11.97
CA LYS A 180 6.89 18.75 10.73
C LYS A 180 6.02 18.52 9.47
N LYS A 181 4.71 18.39 9.62
CA LYS A 181 3.77 18.09 8.52
C LYS A 181 4.19 16.84 7.75
N LYS A 182 4.59 15.82 8.47
CA LYS A 182 4.97 14.50 7.95
C LYS A 182 3.82 13.52 8.18
N LYS A 183 3.88 12.35 7.55
CA LYS A 183 2.85 11.32 7.67
C LYS A 183 3.01 10.49 8.95
N LEU A 184 1.88 10.11 9.54
CA LEU A 184 1.79 9.14 10.63
C LEU A 184 0.90 7.99 10.19
N ALA A 185 1.40 6.75 10.29
CA ALA A 185 0.56 5.58 10.11
C ALA A 185 0.83 4.53 11.19
N ILE A 186 -0.16 3.72 11.50
CA ILE A 186 -0.15 2.81 12.66
C ILE A 186 -0.73 1.47 12.25
N HIS A 187 -0.07 0.35 12.65
CA HIS A 187 -0.72 -0.96 12.63
C HIS A 187 -1.70 -1.03 13.79
N VAL A 188 -2.95 -1.38 13.52
CA VAL A 188 -4.01 -1.36 14.51
C VAL A 188 -4.83 -2.63 14.46
N SER A 189 -5.08 -3.20 15.64
CA SER A 189 -5.99 -4.34 15.83
C SER A 189 -5.71 -5.53 14.91
N GLU A 190 -4.44 -5.83 14.68
CA GLU A 190 -4.02 -7.02 13.93
C GLU A 190 -4.07 -8.27 14.81
N ARG A 191 -3.42 -8.23 15.96
CA ARG A 191 -3.33 -9.35 16.93
C ARG A 191 -4.51 -9.40 17.89
N ILE A 192 -4.79 -8.26 18.49
CA ILE A 192 -5.86 -8.03 19.46
C ILE A 192 -6.57 -6.73 19.12
N ARG A 193 -7.78 -6.53 19.63
CA ARG A 193 -8.46 -5.24 19.52
C ARG A 193 -7.73 -4.19 20.36
N GLU A 194 -7.49 -3.03 19.79
CA GLU A 194 -6.81 -1.91 20.43
C GLU A 194 -7.75 -0.75 20.69
N ASP A 195 -7.33 0.19 21.55
CA ASP A 195 -8.09 1.41 21.89
C ASP A 195 -8.11 2.37 20.68
N ILE A 196 -9.21 2.33 19.94
CA ILE A 196 -9.38 3.16 18.73
C ILE A 196 -9.48 4.66 19.07
N ASP A 197 -10.00 5.04 20.23
CA ASP A 197 -10.08 6.44 20.62
C ASP A 197 -8.70 7.03 20.88
N TYR A 198 -7.81 6.25 21.51
CA TYR A 198 -6.41 6.64 21.63
C TYR A 198 -5.73 6.73 20.26
N VAL A 199 -5.89 5.73 19.38
CA VAL A 199 -5.35 5.78 18.02
C VAL A 199 -5.81 7.03 17.27
N MET A 200 -7.10 7.35 17.31
CA MET A 200 -7.65 8.54 16.64
C MET A 200 -7.19 9.86 17.26
N SER A 201 -6.80 9.87 18.54
CA SER A 201 -6.23 11.06 19.20
C SER A 201 -4.84 11.42 18.68
N LEU A 202 -4.11 10.44 18.11
CA LEU A 202 -2.80 10.62 17.49
C LEU A 202 -2.87 11.28 16.10
N GLU A 203 -4.09 11.37 15.52
CA GLU A 203 -4.35 11.93 14.19
C GLU A 203 -3.55 11.23 13.06
N PRO A 204 -3.65 9.88 12.91
CA PRO A 204 -2.94 9.19 11.86
C PRO A 204 -3.51 9.56 10.47
N ASP A 205 -2.63 9.61 9.44
CA ASP A 205 -3.03 9.77 8.05
C ASP A 205 -3.79 8.53 7.53
N PHE A 206 -3.40 7.35 8.00
CA PHE A 206 -4.08 6.08 7.74
C PHE A 206 -3.66 5.03 8.78
N ILE A 207 -4.39 3.92 8.83
CA ILE A 207 -4.07 2.79 9.69
C ILE A 207 -4.05 1.49 8.88
N VAL A 208 -3.43 0.42 9.43
CA VAL A 208 -3.24 -0.85 8.72
C VAL A 208 -3.91 -1.99 9.49
N HIS A 209 -4.44 -2.98 8.78
CA HIS A 209 -5.05 -4.25 9.20
C HIS A 209 -6.49 -4.13 9.73
N MET A 210 -6.71 -3.71 10.96
CA MET A 210 -8.03 -3.64 11.63
C MET A 210 -8.81 -4.97 11.67
N VAL A 211 -8.10 -6.10 11.69
CA VAL A 211 -8.70 -7.46 11.59
C VAL A 211 -9.53 -7.81 12.83
N LYS A 212 -9.09 -7.36 14.02
CA LYS A 212 -9.74 -7.62 15.30
C LYS A 212 -10.68 -6.50 15.76
N ALA A 213 -10.86 -5.48 14.92
CA ALA A 213 -11.73 -4.34 15.19
C ALA A 213 -13.20 -4.74 15.21
N ASP A 214 -14.00 -4.05 15.99
CA ASP A 214 -15.44 -4.14 15.92
C ASP A 214 -16.06 -3.02 15.06
N GLU A 215 -17.37 -3.03 14.93
CA GLU A 215 -18.09 -2.08 14.10
C GLU A 215 -18.00 -0.63 14.61
N SER A 216 -17.90 -0.45 15.95
CA SER A 216 -17.76 0.88 16.55
C SER A 216 -16.41 1.50 16.22
N ASP A 217 -15.34 0.68 16.15
CA ASP A 217 -14.00 1.11 15.74
C ASP A 217 -13.99 1.57 14.28
N MET A 218 -14.67 0.83 13.39
CA MET A 218 -14.77 1.18 11.97
C MET A 218 -15.52 2.49 11.75
N ARG A 219 -16.66 2.69 12.46
CA ARG A 219 -17.39 3.97 12.44
C ARG A 219 -16.51 5.11 12.92
N ARG A 220 -15.70 4.88 13.94
CA ARG A 220 -14.78 5.90 14.46
C ARG A 220 -13.73 6.32 13.42
N CYS A 221 -13.20 5.34 12.63
CA CYS A 221 -12.32 5.63 11.51
C CYS A 221 -13.04 6.45 10.43
N ALA A 222 -14.23 6.06 10.03
CA ALA A 222 -15.05 6.75 9.03
C ALA A 222 -15.39 8.19 9.45
N ASP A 223 -15.85 8.39 10.70
CA ASP A 223 -16.18 9.71 11.26
C ASP A 223 -14.97 10.67 11.25
N LYS A 224 -13.77 10.12 11.36
CA LYS A 224 -12.50 10.87 11.32
C LYS A 224 -11.92 10.99 9.92
N GLY A 225 -12.48 10.27 8.93
CA GLY A 225 -11.94 10.23 7.58
C GLY A 225 -10.56 9.54 7.51
N VAL A 226 -10.28 8.60 8.43
CA VAL A 226 -9.00 7.86 8.45
C VAL A 226 -9.16 6.57 7.64
N PRO A 227 -8.45 6.41 6.51
CA PRO A 227 -8.53 5.23 5.67
C PRO A 227 -7.83 4.03 6.32
N ILE A 228 -8.22 2.82 5.88
CA ILE A 228 -7.64 1.56 6.34
C ILE A 228 -6.95 0.86 5.16
N VAL A 229 -5.68 0.49 5.34
CA VAL A 229 -4.95 -0.39 4.42
C VAL A 229 -5.11 -1.84 4.89
N VAL A 230 -5.64 -2.71 4.03
CA VAL A 230 -5.84 -4.13 4.32
C VAL A 230 -4.79 -4.95 3.57
N CYS A 231 -4.20 -5.92 4.28
CA CYS A 231 -3.20 -6.84 3.76
C CYS A 231 -3.77 -8.27 3.83
N THR A 232 -4.62 -8.61 2.86
CA THR A 232 -5.46 -9.81 2.93
C THR A 232 -4.64 -11.08 2.97
N SER A 233 -3.64 -11.21 2.10
CA SER A 233 -2.79 -12.40 1.99
C SER A 233 -1.98 -12.62 3.28
N SER A 234 -1.40 -11.55 3.82
CA SER A 234 -0.68 -11.58 5.10
C SER A 234 -1.60 -11.98 6.25
N ASN A 235 -2.78 -11.36 6.35
CA ASN A 235 -3.74 -11.71 7.38
C ASN A 235 -4.19 -13.18 7.28
N GLN A 236 -4.43 -13.70 6.07
CA GLN A 236 -4.78 -15.11 5.83
C GLN A 236 -3.63 -16.06 6.16
N TYR A 237 -2.38 -15.66 5.88
CA TYR A 237 -1.22 -16.44 6.31
C TYR A 237 -1.22 -16.67 7.83
N PHE A 238 -1.58 -15.66 8.62
CA PHE A 238 -1.72 -15.76 10.07
C PHE A 238 -3.08 -16.30 10.55
N GLY A 239 -3.91 -16.82 9.63
CA GLY A 239 -5.19 -17.47 9.95
C GLY A 239 -6.33 -16.52 10.29
N ALA A 240 -6.23 -15.27 9.86
CA ALA A 240 -7.25 -14.26 10.06
C ALA A 240 -7.91 -13.84 8.72
N THR A 241 -9.16 -13.41 8.78
CA THR A 241 -9.88 -12.88 7.60
C THR A 241 -10.33 -11.46 7.90
N PRO A 242 -9.84 -10.46 7.15
CA PRO A 242 -10.23 -9.07 7.39
C PRO A 242 -11.72 -8.86 7.06
N PRO A 243 -12.46 -8.08 7.88
CA PRO A 243 -13.89 -7.82 7.67
C PRO A 243 -14.11 -6.68 6.66
N ILE A 244 -13.64 -6.86 5.42
CA ILE A 244 -13.53 -5.81 4.38
C ILE A 244 -14.89 -5.18 4.10
N LYS A 245 -15.92 -6.01 3.82
CA LYS A 245 -17.27 -5.50 3.51
C LYS A 245 -17.83 -4.66 4.65
N ARG A 246 -17.58 -5.07 5.89
CA ARG A 246 -18.03 -4.33 7.07
C ARG A 246 -17.33 -2.97 7.19
N MET A 247 -16.05 -2.88 6.85
CA MET A 247 -15.33 -1.60 6.79
C MET A 247 -15.97 -0.66 5.78
N ILE A 248 -16.22 -1.16 4.55
CA ILE A 248 -16.85 -0.38 3.47
C ILE A 248 -18.29 0.03 3.86
N ASP A 249 -19.09 -0.87 4.44
CA ASP A 249 -20.48 -0.58 4.86
C ASP A 249 -20.55 0.48 5.96
N ASN A 250 -19.51 0.63 6.77
CA ASN A 250 -19.41 1.70 7.76
C ASN A 250 -18.80 3.00 7.20
N GLY A 251 -18.57 3.10 5.88
CA GLY A 251 -18.10 4.31 5.22
C GLY A 251 -16.58 4.51 5.27
N VAL A 252 -15.81 3.48 5.61
CA VAL A 252 -14.34 3.55 5.61
C VAL A 252 -13.80 3.44 4.19
N GLU A 253 -12.86 4.29 3.81
CA GLU A 253 -12.03 4.09 2.63
C GLU A 253 -11.03 2.96 2.88
N VAL A 254 -11.14 1.88 2.10
CA VAL A 254 -10.27 0.70 2.24
C VAL A 254 -9.31 0.64 1.05
N SER A 255 -8.02 0.56 1.32
CA SER A 255 -6.95 0.36 0.32
C SER A 255 -6.23 -0.96 0.53
N LEU A 256 -5.38 -1.36 -0.40
CA LEU A 256 -4.60 -2.60 -0.36
C LEU A 256 -3.13 -2.33 -0.03
N GLY A 257 -2.50 -3.31 0.64
CA GLY A 257 -1.07 -3.38 0.87
C GLY A 257 -0.58 -4.82 0.83
N THR A 258 0.63 -5.06 0.28
CA THR A 258 1.22 -6.40 0.20
C THR A 258 1.89 -6.86 1.49
N ASP A 259 2.14 -5.93 2.42
CA ASP A 259 2.78 -6.15 3.72
C ASP A 259 4.22 -6.70 3.60
N ASN A 260 4.55 -7.74 4.33
CA ASN A 260 5.90 -8.29 4.38
C ASN A 260 6.31 -8.91 3.04
N ALA A 261 7.41 -8.43 2.47
CA ALA A 261 7.95 -8.92 1.20
C ALA A 261 8.28 -10.42 1.23
N MET A 262 8.69 -10.95 2.38
CA MET A 262 8.93 -12.38 2.59
C MET A 262 7.66 -13.24 2.45
N LEU A 263 6.47 -12.67 2.69
CA LEU A 263 5.17 -13.34 2.50
C LEU A 263 4.58 -13.10 1.10
N SER A 264 5.07 -12.09 0.38
CA SER A 264 4.67 -11.76 -0.99
C SER A 264 5.88 -11.77 -1.94
N PRO A 265 6.59 -12.90 -2.11
CA PRO A 265 7.85 -12.94 -2.87
C PRO A 265 7.70 -12.67 -4.36
N SER A 266 6.49 -12.78 -4.92
CA SER A 266 6.17 -12.39 -6.30
C SER A 266 6.28 -10.88 -6.53
N ALA A 267 6.11 -10.07 -5.47
CA ALA A 267 6.00 -8.62 -5.53
C ALA A 267 4.86 -8.17 -6.47
N ASP A 268 3.71 -8.85 -6.40
CA ASP A 268 2.58 -8.64 -7.30
C ASP A 268 1.33 -8.23 -6.52
N ILE A 269 0.95 -6.94 -6.63
CA ILE A 269 -0.26 -6.39 -5.99
C ILE A 269 -1.55 -7.04 -6.55
N PHE A 270 -1.52 -7.61 -7.75
CA PHE A 270 -2.71 -8.25 -8.32
C PHE A 270 -2.97 -9.64 -7.73
N GLU A 271 -1.95 -10.32 -7.19
CA GLU A 271 -2.16 -11.49 -6.33
C GLU A 271 -2.86 -11.08 -5.03
N GLU A 272 -2.42 -9.98 -4.41
CA GLU A 272 -3.10 -9.40 -3.23
C GLU A 272 -4.53 -8.96 -3.57
N PHE A 273 -4.73 -8.33 -4.75
CA PHE A 273 -6.06 -7.93 -5.22
C PHE A 273 -7.00 -9.12 -5.43
N SER A 274 -6.50 -10.22 -5.97
CA SER A 274 -7.29 -11.45 -6.13
C SER A 274 -7.68 -12.05 -4.77
N ALA A 275 -6.77 -12.04 -3.79
CA ALA A 275 -7.06 -12.46 -2.42
C ALA A 275 -8.10 -11.53 -1.76
N PHE A 276 -7.93 -10.22 -1.92
CA PHE A 276 -8.88 -9.20 -1.45
C PHE A 276 -10.27 -9.41 -2.04
N TRP A 277 -10.37 -9.59 -3.37
CA TRP A 277 -11.65 -9.86 -4.05
C TRP A 277 -12.31 -11.15 -3.57
N SER A 278 -11.53 -12.22 -3.40
CA SER A 278 -12.05 -13.49 -2.87
C SER A 278 -12.72 -13.32 -1.51
N VAL A 279 -12.11 -12.54 -0.60
CA VAL A 279 -12.69 -12.24 0.71
C VAL A 279 -13.88 -11.29 0.58
N LEU A 280 -13.73 -10.17 -0.13
CA LEU A 280 -14.79 -9.17 -0.28
C LEU A 280 -16.05 -9.75 -0.93
N SER A 281 -15.91 -10.53 -2.01
CA SER A 281 -17.04 -11.18 -2.69
C SER A 281 -17.75 -12.21 -1.80
N SER A 282 -17.00 -12.98 -1.01
CA SER A 282 -17.56 -13.91 -0.03
C SER A 282 -18.37 -13.23 1.06
N GLN A 283 -18.05 -11.97 1.36
CA GLN A 283 -18.76 -11.10 2.29
C GLN A 283 -19.91 -10.31 1.64
N GLY A 284 -20.15 -10.48 0.34
CA GLY A 284 -21.23 -9.81 -0.40
C GLY A 284 -20.85 -8.41 -0.94
N GLY A 285 -19.56 -8.12 -1.07
CA GLY A 285 -19.08 -6.88 -1.66
C GLY A 285 -19.17 -6.86 -3.19
N SER A 286 -19.11 -5.69 -3.78
CA SER A 286 -19.23 -5.49 -5.22
C SER A 286 -17.86 -5.41 -5.93
N ARG A 287 -17.88 -5.65 -7.24
CA ARG A 287 -16.73 -5.45 -8.12
C ARG A 287 -16.22 -3.98 -8.04
N ASN A 288 -17.11 -3.03 -8.04
CA ASN A 288 -16.72 -1.62 -7.95
C ASN A 288 -16.03 -1.30 -6.62
N ASP A 289 -16.49 -1.88 -5.50
CA ASP A 289 -15.82 -1.71 -4.22
C ASP A 289 -14.38 -2.23 -4.28
N ALA A 290 -14.15 -3.38 -4.95
CA ALA A 290 -12.81 -3.93 -5.11
C ALA A 290 -11.90 -3.00 -5.91
N PHE A 291 -12.34 -2.50 -7.06
CA PHE A 291 -11.53 -1.59 -7.89
C PHE A 291 -11.34 -0.22 -7.25
N ARG A 292 -12.34 0.30 -6.53
CA ARG A 292 -12.15 1.52 -5.74
C ARG A 292 -11.05 1.34 -4.69
N SER A 293 -11.03 0.20 -4.01
CA SER A 293 -10.00 -0.12 -3.03
C SER A 293 -8.61 -0.23 -3.64
N LEU A 294 -8.48 -0.88 -4.80
CA LEU A 294 -7.20 -1.01 -5.50
C LEU A 294 -6.70 0.33 -6.03
N VAL A 295 -7.57 1.13 -6.65
CA VAL A 295 -7.20 2.29 -7.46
C VAL A 295 -7.44 3.60 -6.72
N ALA A 296 -8.71 3.91 -6.41
CA ALA A 296 -9.08 5.22 -5.88
C ALA A 296 -8.52 5.46 -4.49
N HIS A 297 -8.78 4.53 -3.57
CA HIS A 297 -8.36 4.70 -2.18
C HIS A 297 -6.84 4.60 -2.01
N GLY A 298 -6.15 3.76 -2.83
CA GLY A 298 -4.70 3.77 -2.88
C GLY A 298 -4.12 5.14 -3.29
N CYS A 299 -4.68 5.75 -4.33
CA CYS A 299 -4.27 7.09 -4.76
C CYS A 299 -4.54 8.15 -3.67
N ASN A 300 -5.67 8.06 -2.95
CA ASN A 300 -6.02 8.99 -1.88
C ASN A 300 -4.97 9.04 -0.75
N LEU A 301 -4.27 7.94 -0.47
CA LEU A 301 -3.19 7.92 0.51
C LEU A 301 -2.05 8.91 0.18
N LEU A 302 -1.84 9.21 -1.11
CA LEU A 302 -0.72 10.03 -1.58
C LEU A 302 -1.12 11.28 -2.35
N TYR A 303 -2.10 11.20 -3.26
CA TYR A 303 -2.36 12.24 -4.27
C TYR A 303 -3.75 12.85 -4.22
N GLY A 304 -4.68 12.24 -3.54
CA GLY A 304 -6.07 12.71 -3.44
C GLY A 304 -6.90 12.61 -4.72
N SER A 305 -6.40 11.98 -5.80
CA SER A 305 -7.17 11.76 -7.03
C SER A 305 -6.66 10.56 -7.83
N SER A 306 -7.58 9.71 -8.27
CA SER A 306 -7.34 8.54 -9.13
C SER A 306 -7.82 8.71 -10.57
N LEU A 307 -8.17 9.93 -10.98
CA LEU A 307 -8.71 10.20 -12.32
C LEU A 307 -7.61 10.14 -13.38
N ILE A 308 -7.80 9.30 -14.39
CA ILE A 308 -6.89 9.24 -15.56
C ILE A 308 -6.89 10.59 -16.30
N GLU A 309 -8.04 11.26 -16.42
CA GLU A 309 -8.15 12.59 -17.03
C GLU A 309 -7.27 13.65 -16.36
N ALA A 310 -7.03 13.52 -15.06
CA ALA A 310 -6.11 14.41 -14.32
C ALA A 310 -4.65 14.29 -14.79
N GLN A 311 -4.32 13.27 -15.56
CA GLN A 311 -3.01 13.09 -16.19
C GLN A 311 -2.87 13.82 -17.54
N THR A 312 -3.95 14.37 -18.12
CA THR A 312 -3.88 15.10 -19.40
C THR A 312 -2.86 16.23 -19.33
N GLY A 313 -1.95 16.26 -20.31
CA GLY A 313 -0.82 17.18 -20.36
C GLY A 313 0.38 16.77 -19.48
N ARG A 314 0.33 15.60 -18.83
CA ARG A 314 1.39 15.08 -17.96
C ARG A 314 1.95 13.78 -18.52
N ARG A 315 3.13 13.42 -18.03
CA ARG A 315 3.69 12.10 -18.31
C ARG A 315 2.74 11.03 -17.79
N ALA A 316 2.45 10.03 -18.64
CA ALA A 316 1.55 8.95 -18.30
C ALA A 316 2.04 8.19 -17.06
N ASP A 317 1.11 7.82 -16.20
CA ASP A 317 1.28 6.83 -15.14
C ASP A 317 0.05 5.91 -15.20
N LEU A 318 0.11 4.96 -16.15
CA LEU A 318 -1.00 4.10 -16.51
C LEU A 318 -0.57 2.64 -16.55
N ILE A 319 -1.52 1.77 -16.27
CA ILE A 319 -1.39 0.32 -16.39
C ILE A 319 -2.48 -0.17 -17.32
N VAL A 320 -2.10 -1.00 -18.30
CA VAL A 320 -3.02 -1.57 -19.27
C VAL A 320 -2.93 -3.09 -19.23
N PHE A 321 -4.04 -3.73 -18.95
CA PHE A 321 -4.18 -5.17 -19.13
C PHE A 321 -4.81 -5.43 -20.50
N PRO A 322 -4.20 -6.27 -21.37
CA PRO A 322 -4.82 -6.70 -22.63
C PRO A 322 -5.90 -7.76 -22.38
N ALA A 323 -6.84 -7.45 -21.50
CA ALA A 323 -7.95 -8.26 -21.02
C ALA A 323 -9.04 -7.33 -20.46
N ASP A 324 -10.24 -7.82 -20.28
CA ASP A 324 -11.31 -7.12 -19.59
C ASP A 324 -11.07 -7.03 -18.08
N SER A 325 -11.76 -6.14 -17.43
CA SER A 325 -11.62 -5.91 -15.99
C SER A 325 -12.13 -7.08 -15.13
N ASP A 326 -13.02 -7.94 -15.65
CA ASP A 326 -13.42 -9.17 -14.96
C ASP A 326 -12.30 -10.18 -14.89
N SER A 327 -11.52 -10.31 -15.95
CA SER A 327 -10.33 -11.16 -16.01
C SER A 327 -9.23 -10.64 -15.05
N VAL A 328 -9.06 -9.30 -14.97
CA VAL A 328 -8.15 -8.66 -14.00
C VAL A 328 -8.57 -8.99 -12.56
N LEU A 329 -9.86 -8.86 -12.25
CA LEU A 329 -10.41 -9.14 -10.93
C LEU A 329 -10.18 -10.58 -10.45
N LYS A 330 -10.23 -11.53 -11.40
CA LYS A 330 -10.03 -12.96 -11.12
C LYS A 330 -8.57 -13.39 -11.12
N GLY A 331 -7.65 -12.51 -11.53
CA GLY A 331 -6.25 -12.88 -11.74
C GLY A 331 -6.02 -13.78 -12.96
N GLU A 332 -6.96 -13.80 -13.92
CA GLU A 332 -6.94 -14.61 -15.14
C GLU A 332 -6.47 -13.81 -16.36
N CYS A 333 -5.59 -12.84 -16.15
CA CYS A 333 -5.13 -11.93 -17.21
C CYS A 333 -3.62 -12.03 -17.45
N PRO A 334 -3.13 -11.63 -18.63
CA PRO A 334 -1.71 -11.43 -18.88
C PRO A 334 -1.13 -10.37 -17.95
N LYS A 335 0.20 -10.36 -17.80
CA LYS A 335 0.88 -9.28 -17.07
C LYS A 335 0.54 -7.91 -17.67
N PRO A 336 0.39 -6.88 -16.82
CA PRO A 336 0.09 -5.55 -17.28
C PRO A 336 1.25 -4.94 -18.08
N ILE A 337 0.89 -4.05 -18.99
CA ILE A 337 1.83 -3.16 -19.68
C ILE A 337 1.79 -1.83 -18.95
N ARG A 338 2.96 -1.36 -18.50
CA ARG A 338 3.07 -0.10 -17.80
C ARG A 338 3.50 1.03 -18.73
N TYR A 339 2.81 2.17 -18.62
CA TYR A 339 3.17 3.44 -19.22
C TYR A 339 3.45 4.43 -18.07
N GLY A 340 4.72 4.67 -17.79
CA GLY A 340 5.08 5.51 -16.65
C GLY A 340 6.59 5.74 -16.54
N PRO A 341 7.01 6.59 -15.59
CA PRO A 341 8.41 6.85 -15.33
C PRO A 341 9.14 5.63 -14.74
#